data_4db570765689220a33604bb6919df2fe
#
_entry.id   4db570765689220a33604bb6919df2fe
#
_cell.length_a   1.000
_cell.length_b   1.000
_cell.length_c   1.000
_cell.angle_alpha   90.00
_cell.angle_beta   90.00
_cell.angle_gamma   90.00
#
_symmetry.space_group_name_H-M   'P 1'
#
loop_
_entity.id
_entity.type
_entity.pdbx_description
1 polymer ?
#
loop_
_entity_poly.entity_id
_entity_poly.type
_entity_poly.pdbx_seq_one_letter_code
_entity_poly.pdbx_strand_id
1 'polypeptide(L)'
;MYRLDLHTLNWDCVRTTPEVPDRGDQPVQIDEHTVCVDGTQVIVFGGFEDGARTNKVRTFNLETHRWALIESQSAKGPKPRAGHSASFFDNCMYIFGGKDDENFKLDDFWRFDMTSKTWTPIEPVGGPSARAGHTAIVY
;
A
#
# COMPACT_ATOMS: atom_id res chain seq x y z
N MET A 1 -12.76 -9.11 3.19
CA MET A 1 -12.88 -7.62 3.25
C MET A 1 -14.27 -7.27 3.79
N TYR A 2 -14.41 -6.15 4.51
CA TYR A 2 -15.72 -5.65 4.97
C TYR A 2 -16.00 -4.31 4.31
N ARG A 3 -17.27 -4.08 3.99
CA ARG A 3 -17.81 -2.82 3.47
C ARG A 3 -18.84 -2.28 4.43
N LEU A 4 -18.74 -0.99 4.77
CA LEU A 4 -19.76 -0.25 5.50
C LEU A 4 -20.61 0.55 4.51
N ASP A 5 -21.90 0.33 4.51
CA ASP A 5 -22.85 1.21 3.82
C ASP A 5 -23.13 2.43 4.71
N LEU A 6 -22.78 3.62 4.26
CA LEU A 6 -22.91 4.85 5.05
C LEU A 6 -24.36 5.37 5.16
N HIS A 7 -25.28 4.89 4.34
CA HIS A 7 -26.70 5.26 4.42
C HIS A 7 -27.45 4.37 5.41
N THR A 8 -27.17 3.07 5.37
CA THR A 8 -27.85 2.09 6.23
C THR A 8 -27.06 1.76 7.49
N LEU A 9 -25.77 2.14 7.55
CA LEU A 9 -24.80 1.81 8.60
C LEU A 9 -24.62 0.29 8.81
N ASN A 10 -24.89 -0.49 7.77
CA ASN A 10 -24.70 -1.93 7.80
C ASN A 10 -23.33 -2.34 7.28
N TRP A 11 -22.74 -3.33 7.93
CA TRP A 11 -21.52 -3.98 7.50
C TRP A 11 -21.81 -5.24 6.67
N ASP A 12 -21.19 -5.33 5.50
CA ASP A 12 -21.23 -6.51 4.63
C ASP A 12 -19.87 -7.15 4.52
N CYS A 13 -19.82 -8.47 4.54
CA CYS A 13 -18.60 -9.21 4.18
C CYS A 13 -18.54 -9.37 2.66
N VAL A 14 -17.59 -8.66 2.04
CA VAL A 14 -17.34 -8.75 0.60
C VAL A 14 -16.50 -10.00 0.34
N ARG A 15 -17.02 -10.94 -0.44
CA ARG A 15 -16.24 -12.09 -0.92
C ARG A 15 -15.22 -11.62 -1.93
N THR A 16 -13.97 -11.99 -1.72
CA THR A 16 -12.85 -11.60 -2.56
C THR A 16 -12.14 -12.83 -3.12
N THR A 17 -11.56 -12.69 -4.30
CA THR A 17 -10.78 -13.75 -4.94
C THR A 17 -9.44 -13.21 -5.44
N PRO A 18 -8.36 -14.01 -5.43
CA PRO A 18 -7.12 -13.63 -6.09
C PRO A 18 -7.30 -13.65 -7.61
N GLU A 19 -6.57 -12.80 -8.33
CA GLU A 19 -6.53 -12.85 -9.79
C GLU A 19 -5.82 -14.11 -10.28
N VAL A 20 -4.71 -14.44 -9.63
CA VAL A 20 -3.96 -15.67 -9.86
C VAL A 20 -3.93 -16.45 -8.54
N PRO A 21 -4.49 -17.67 -8.49
CA PRO A 21 -4.40 -18.51 -7.31
C PRO A 21 -2.94 -18.77 -6.91
N ASP A 22 -2.69 -18.85 -5.60
CA ASP A 22 -1.41 -19.21 -4.99
C ASP A 22 -0.22 -18.26 -5.27
N ARG A 23 -0.44 -17.12 -5.96
CA ARG A 23 0.60 -16.11 -6.17
C ARG A 23 0.77 -15.14 -5.00
N GLY A 24 -0.12 -15.18 -4.02
CA GLY A 24 -0.16 -14.21 -2.92
C GLY A 24 -0.79 -12.87 -3.30
N ASP A 25 -1.64 -12.86 -4.32
CA ASP A 25 -2.38 -11.68 -4.75
C ASP A 25 -3.26 -11.13 -3.63
N GLN A 26 -4.00 -12.02 -2.96
CA GLN A 26 -4.85 -11.66 -1.83
C GLN A 26 -4.05 -11.74 -0.53
N PRO A 27 -4.04 -10.68 0.30
CA PRO A 27 -3.45 -10.77 1.64
C PRO A 27 -4.29 -11.66 2.54
N VAL A 28 -3.65 -12.49 3.35
CA VAL A 28 -4.34 -13.36 4.32
C VAL A 28 -4.75 -12.54 5.54
N GLN A 29 -3.79 -11.91 6.18
CA GLN A 29 -3.97 -11.00 7.29
C GLN A 29 -2.85 -9.96 7.22
N ILE A 30 -3.21 -8.69 7.26
CA ILE A 30 -2.26 -7.60 7.10
C ILE A 30 -2.60 -6.45 8.03
N ASP A 31 -1.60 -5.97 8.79
CA ASP A 31 -1.70 -4.88 9.73
C ASP A 31 -0.75 -3.73 9.34
N GLU A 32 -1.02 -2.53 9.82
CA GLU A 32 -0.18 -1.33 9.61
C GLU A 32 0.16 -1.05 8.13
N HIS A 33 -0.65 -1.58 7.20
CA HIS A 33 -0.55 -1.27 5.78
C HIS A 33 -1.17 0.10 5.47
N THR A 34 -0.89 0.61 4.28
CA THR A 34 -1.56 1.80 3.76
C THR A 34 -2.45 1.47 2.59
N VAL A 35 -3.47 2.30 2.42
CA VAL A 35 -4.47 2.17 1.35
C VAL A 35 -4.61 3.50 0.63
N CYS A 36 -4.56 3.44 -0.69
CA CYS A 36 -4.94 4.52 -1.58
C CYS A 36 -6.08 4.06 -2.50
N VAL A 37 -6.81 5.00 -3.07
CA VAL A 37 -7.91 4.69 -4.00
C VAL A 37 -7.73 5.49 -5.28
N ASP A 38 -7.88 4.81 -6.41
CA ASP A 38 -7.91 5.39 -7.74
C ASP A 38 -9.11 4.83 -8.51
N GLY A 39 -10.17 5.63 -8.64
CA GLY A 39 -11.42 5.18 -9.25
C GLY A 39 -11.97 3.92 -8.55
N THR A 40 -12.01 2.81 -9.27
CA THR A 40 -12.47 1.51 -8.77
C THR A 40 -11.34 0.61 -8.22
N GLN A 41 -10.11 1.11 -8.23
CA GLN A 41 -8.94 0.39 -7.71
C GLN A 41 -8.60 0.84 -6.30
N VAL A 42 -8.51 -0.10 -5.38
CA VAL A 42 -7.92 0.07 -4.05
C VAL A 42 -6.48 -0.42 -4.13
N ILE A 43 -5.52 0.44 -3.79
CA ILE A 43 -4.09 0.14 -3.86
C ILE A 43 -3.59 -0.04 -2.42
N VAL A 44 -2.98 -1.18 -2.14
CA VAL A 44 -2.48 -1.54 -0.81
C VAL A 44 -0.96 -1.71 -0.88
N PHE A 45 -0.24 -1.11 0.04
CA PHE A 45 1.21 -1.25 0.12
C PHE A 45 1.68 -1.58 1.53
N GLY A 46 2.70 -2.43 1.60
CA GLY A 46 3.43 -2.72 2.82
C GLY A 46 2.56 -3.32 3.92
N GLY A 47 2.96 -3.11 5.15
CA GLY A 47 2.30 -3.63 6.35
C GLY A 47 3.01 -4.85 6.92
N PHE A 48 2.40 -5.43 7.95
CA PHE A 48 2.87 -6.63 8.63
C PHE A 48 1.98 -7.81 8.22
N GLU A 49 2.54 -8.79 7.55
CA GLU A 49 1.85 -9.95 6.99
C GLU A 49 2.61 -11.23 7.39
N ASP A 50 1.90 -12.21 7.95
CA ASP A 50 2.48 -13.51 8.34
C ASP A 50 3.76 -13.43 9.20
N GLY A 51 3.82 -12.46 10.12
CA GLY A 51 4.94 -12.33 11.06
C GLY A 51 6.12 -11.52 10.52
N ALA A 52 6.04 -10.95 9.33
CA ALA A 52 7.09 -10.12 8.74
C ALA A 52 6.52 -8.88 8.05
N ARG A 53 7.34 -7.85 7.91
CA ARG A 53 6.96 -6.69 7.09
C ARG A 53 7.07 -7.02 5.62
N THR A 54 6.22 -6.43 4.83
CA THR A 54 6.19 -6.62 3.37
C THR A 54 6.39 -5.30 2.63
N ASN A 55 6.82 -5.37 1.37
CA ASN A 55 6.88 -4.26 0.43
C ASN A 55 6.07 -4.54 -0.83
N LYS A 56 5.13 -5.46 -0.73
CA LYS A 56 4.24 -5.81 -1.84
C LYS A 56 3.28 -4.67 -2.14
N VAL A 57 3.09 -4.41 -3.43
CA VAL A 57 1.99 -3.57 -3.94
C VAL A 57 0.89 -4.51 -4.40
N ARG A 58 -0.30 -4.33 -3.87
CA ARG A 58 -1.48 -5.08 -4.30
C ARG A 58 -2.58 -4.13 -4.72
N THR A 59 -3.42 -4.58 -5.63
CA THR A 59 -4.66 -3.88 -5.97
C THR A 59 -5.86 -4.75 -5.70
N PHE A 60 -6.95 -4.11 -5.32
CA PHE A 60 -8.25 -4.73 -5.24
C PHE A 60 -9.23 -3.95 -6.12
N ASN A 61 -9.88 -4.63 -7.05
CA ASN A 61 -10.88 -4.02 -7.90
C ASN A 61 -12.26 -4.10 -7.24
N LEU A 62 -12.89 -2.95 -7.04
CA LEU A 62 -14.18 -2.81 -6.34
C LEU A 62 -15.36 -3.36 -7.14
N GLU A 63 -15.25 -3.50 -8.46
CA GLU A 63 -16.31 -4.03 -9.32
C GLU A 63 -16.24 -5.56 -9.45
N THR A 64 -15.02 -6.07 -9.70
CA THR A 64 -14.81 -7.51 -9.91
C THR A 64 -14.54 -8.28 -8.64
N HIS A 65 -14.27 -7.58 -7.53
CA HIS A 65 -13.88 -8.13 -6.23
C HIS A 65 -12.61 -9.00 -6.29
N ARG A 66 -11.69 -8.66 -7.19
CA ARG A 66 -10.44 -9.40 -7.39
C ARG A 66 -9.23 -8.67 -6.83
N TRP A 67 -8.35 -9.44 -6.24
CA TRP A 67 -7.03 -9.02 -5.82
C TRP A 67 -5.97 -9.35 -6.88
N ALA A 68 -5.04 -8.44 -7.09
CA ALA A 68 -3.87 -8.64 -7.92
C ALA A 68 -2.60 -8.18 -7.20
N LEU A 69 -1.54 -8.96 -7.30
CA LEU A 69 -0.19 -8.58 -6.90
C LEU A 69 0.47 -7.84 -8.06
N ILE A 70 0.96 -6.63 -7.79
CA ILE A 70 1.68 -5.83 -8.77
C ILE A 70 3.17 -6.09 -8.63
N GLU A 71 3.74 -6.77 -9.60
CA GLU A 71 5.19 -6.99 -9.65
C GLU A 71 5.90 -5.71 -10.12
N SER A 72 6.81 -5.22 -9.29
CA SER A 72 7.61 -4.05 -9.64
C SER A 72 8.59 -4.37 -10.75
N GLN A 73 8.70 -3.45 -11.72
CA GLN A 73 9.67 -3.51 -12.81
C GLN A 73 11.00 -2.82 -12.45
N SER A 74 11.09 -2.27 -11.23
CA SER A 74 12.31 -1.61 -10.77
C SER A 74 13.33 -2.59 -10.22
N ALA A 75 14.61 -2.36 -10.50
CA ALA A 75 15.71 -3.07 -9.87
C ALA A 75 15.83 -2.75 -8.37
N LYS A 76 15.35 -1.58 -7.95
CA LYS A 76 15.34 -1.11 -6.56
C LYS A 76 13.97 -0.59 -6.19
N GLY A 77 13.63 -0.72 -4.93
CA GLY A 77 12.39 -0.21 -4.35
C GLY A 77 12.51 -0.02 -2.84
N PRO A 78 11.44 0.45 -2.20
CA PRO A 78 11.43 0.60 -0.76
C PRO A 78 11.61 -0.74 -0.04
N LYS A 79 12.32 -0.71 1.09
CA LYS A 79 12.40 -1.87 2.00
C LYS A 79 11.01 -2.28 2.48
N PRO A 80 10.80 -3.56 2.87
CA PRO A 80 9.63 -3.97 3.62
C PRO A 80 9.38 -3.05 4.82
N ARG A 81 8.15 -2.61 5.01
CA ARG A 81 7.81 -1.62 6.03
C ARG A 81 6.37 -1.68 6.48
N ALA A 82 6.13 -1.20 7.71
CA ALA A 82 4.82 -1.02 8.29
C ALA A 82 4.70 0.35 8.98
N GLY A 83 3.49 0.87 9.18
CA GLY A 83 3.25 2.16 9.82
C GLY A 83 3.78 3.37 9.05
N HIS A 84 3.99 3.23 7.76
CA HIS A 84 4.30 4.33 6.83
C HIS A 84 3.03 5.10 6.48
N SER A 85 3.17 6.24 5.82
CA SER A 85 2.04 6.92 5.17
C SER A 85 2.08 6.70 3.67
N ALA A 86 0.92 6.71 3.02
CA ALA A 86 0.78 6.72 1.58
C ALA A 86 -0.26 7.75 1.13
N SER A 87 -0.02 8.34 -0.02
CA SER A 87 -0.93 9.24 -0.70
C SER A 87 -0.93 8.94 -2.19
N PHE A 88 -2.04 9.20 -2.87
CA PHE A 88 -2.16 8.96 -4.32
C PHE A 88 -2.38 10.28 -5.05
N PHE A 89 -1.57 10.52 -6.07
CA PHE A 89 -1.67 11.71 -6.91
C PHE A 89 -1.09 11.42 -8.29
N ASP A 90 -1.76 11.88 -9.32
CA ASP A 90 -1.33 11.81 -10.73
C ASP A 90 -0.85 10.40 -11.13
N ASN A 91 -1.72 9.40 -10.92
CA ASN A 91 -1.46 7.98 -11.20
C ASN A 91 -0.23 7.39 -10.49
N CYS A 92 0.20 8.01 -9.41
CA CYS A 92 1.34 7.56 -8.62
C CYS A 92 0.98 7.44 -7.13
N MET A 93 1.49 6.40 -6.49
CA MET A 93 1.45 6.25 -5.05
C MET A 93 2.77 6.78 -4.46
N TYR A 94 2.65 7.66 -3.48
CA TYR A 94 3.77 8.24 -2.73
C TYR A 94 3.78 7.68 -1.33
N ILE A 95 4.93 7.15 -0.88
CA ILE A 95 5.07 6.59 0.47
C ILE A 95 6.20 7.29 1.22
N PHE A 96 6.00 7.51 2.53
CA PHE A 96 7.00 8.11 3.40
C PHE A 96 7.12 7.36 4.72
N GLY A 97 8.36 7.14 5.15
CA GLY A 97 8.67 6.65 6.48
C GLY A 97 8.20 5.22 6.77
N GLY A 98 7.75 4.99 7.99
CA GLY A 98 7.42 3.68 8.53
C GLY A 98 8.56 3.09 9.34
N LYS A 99 8.48 1.78 9.62
CA LYS A 99 9.53 0.99 10.28
C LYS A 99 9.91 -0.20 9.39
N ASP A 100 11.20 -0.50 9.32
CA ASP A 100 11.73 -1.71 8.69
C ASP A 100 11.72 -2.92 9.65
N ASP A 101 12.19 -4.08 9.20
CA ASP A 101 12.18 -5.32 9.99
C ASP A 101 13.02 -5.26 11.27
N GLU A 102 13.95 -4.33 11.35
CA GLU A 102 14.78 -4.07 12.55
C GLU A 102 14.15 -3.04 13.49
N ASN A 103 12.90 -2.58 13.20
CA ASN A 103 12.16 -1.52 13.90
C ASN A 103 12.81 -0.12 13.81
N PHE A 104 13.74 0.10 12.90
CA PHE A 104 14.23 1.44 12.63
C PHE A 104 13.16 2.27 11.91
N LYS A 105 12.97 3.49 12.40
CA LYS A 105 12.11 4.46 11.71
C LYS A 105 12.82 4.96 10.46
N LEU A 106 12.07 5.06 9.38
CA LEU A 106 12.52 5.47 8.06
C LEU A 106 12.12 6.93 7.79
N ASP A 107 12.90 7.62 6.96
CA ASP A 107 12.66 8.97 6.47
C ASP A 107 12.76 9.06 4.93
N ASP A 108 12.89 7.90 4.28
CA ASP A 108 12.93 7.82 2.84
C ASP A 108 11.54 8.09 2.22
N PHE A 109 11.56 8.69 1.03
CA PHE A 109 10.39 9.05 0.27
C PHE A 109 10.45 8.39 -1.10
N TRP A 110 9.37 7.69 -1.48
CA TRP A 110 9.29 6.92 -2.71
C TRP A 110 8.02 7.22 -3.49
N ARG A 111 8.13 7.17 -4.81
CA ARG A 111 7.02 7.22 -5.76
C ARG A 111 6.92 5.89 -6.50
N PHE A 112 5.72 5.32 -6.55
CA PHE A 112 5.37 4.18 -7.40
C PHE A 112 4.47 4.65 -8.53
N ASP A 113 4.91 4.50 -9.76
CA ASP A 113 4.13 4.81 -10.95
C ASP A 113 3.29 3.59 -11.34
N MET A 114 1.96 3.74 -11.37
CA MET A 114 1.03 2.64 -11.62
C MET A 114 1.05 2.15 -13.08
N THR A 115 1.44 2.99 -14.04
CA THR A 115 1.54 2.61 -15.45
C THR A 115 2.79 1.80 -15.72
N SER A 116 3.95 2.34 -15.36
CA SER A 116 5.23 1.67 -15.57
C SER A 116 5.54 0.59 -14.55
N LYS A 117 4.82 0.58 -13.43
CA LYS A 117 5.05 -0.30 -12.27
C LYS A 117 6.46 -0.17 -11.70
N THR A 118 6.96 1.06 -11.66
CA THR A 118 8.33 1.34 -11.22
C THR A 118 8.37 2.21 -9.97
N TRP A 119 9.33 1.90 -9.08
CA TRP A 119 9.68 2.72 -7.93
C TRP A 119 10.76 3.73 -8.29
N THR A 120 10.59 4.95 -7.83
CA THR A 120 11.59 6.03 -7.92
C THR A 120 11.78 6.64 -6.53
N PRO A 121 13.00 6.68 -6.00
CA PRO A 121 13.27 7.43 -4.77
C PRO A 121 13.14 8.92 -5.06
N ILE A 122 12.61 9.67 -4.08
CA ILE A 122 12.53 11.12 -4.14
C ILE A 122 13.45 11.68 -3.08
N GLU A 123 14.34 12.58 -3.51
CA GLU A 123 15.27 13.30 -2.63
C GLU A 123 14.73 14.70 -2.35
N PRO A 124 13.91 14.89 -1.29
CA PRO A 124 13.36 16.21 -0.99
C PRO A 124 14.44 17.13 -0.42
N VAL A 125 14.37 18.40 -0.74
CA VAL A 125 15.19 19.42 -0.06
C VAL A 125 14.55 19.73 1.27
N GLY A 126 15.15 19.22 2.35
CA GLY A 126 14.52 19.22 3.67
C GLY A 126 13.41 18.17 3.76
N GLY A 127 12.88 17.99 4.92
CA GLY A 127 11.82 17.02 5.13
C GLY A 127 11.61 16.67 6.60
N PRO A 128 10.55 15.92 6.91
CA PRO A 128 10.33 15.48 8.26
C PRO A 128 11.35 14.39 8.66
N SER A 129 11.68 14.33 9.94
CA SER A 129 12.53 13.28 10.50
C SER A 129 11.89 11.89 10.35
N ALA A 130 12.72 10.84 10.45
CA ALA A 130 12.30 9.45 10.44
C ALA A 130 11.15 9.18 11.42
N ARG A 131 10.03 8.65 10.93
CA ARG A 131 8.80 8.47 11.70
C ARG A 131 7.92 7.35 11.21
N ALA A 132 7.05 6.87 12.10
CA ALA A 132 6.01 5.89 11.80
C ALA A 132 4.72 6.23 12.53
N GLY A 133 3.58 5.70 12.08
CA GLY A 133 2.26 5.95 12.65
C GLY A 133 1.74 7.38 12.44
N HIS A 134 2.30 8.09 11.47
CA HIS A 134 1.86 9.41 11.04
C HIS A 134 0.87 9.32 9.89
N THR A 135 0.23 10.41 9.58
CA THR A 135 -0.65 10.56 8.42
C THR A 135 -0.06 11.55 7.41
N ALA A 136 -0.40 11.37 6.14
CA ALA A 136 -0.08 12.30 5.07
C ALA A 136 -1.28 12.47 4.15
N ILE A 137 -1.42 13.67 3.59
CA ILE A 137 -2.44 14.00 2.61
C ILE A 137 -1.82 14.76 1.44
N VAL A 138 -2.43 14.64 0.27
CA VAL A 138 -2.15 15.52 -0.87
C VAL A 138 -2.97 16.79 -0.70
N TYR A 139 -2.31 17.91 -0.93
CA TYR A 139 -2.92 19.23 -0.82
C TYR A 139 -2.66 20.02 -2.10
#